data_7da7218d30fb6f8e943d48635d572d40
#
_entry.id   7da7218d30fb6f8e943d48635d572d40
#
_cell.length_a   1.000
_cell.length_b   1.000
_cell.length_c   1.000
_cell.angle_alpha   90.00
_cell.angle_beta   90.00
_cell.angle_gamma   90.00
#
_symmetry.space_group_name_H-M   'P 1'
#
loop_
_entity.id
_entity.type
_entity.pdbx_description
1 polymer ?
#
loop_
_entity_poly.entity_id
_entity_poly.type
_entity_poly.pdbx_seq_one_letter_code
_entity_poly.pdbx_strand_id
1 'polypeptide(L)'
;MQIGIIGTGPVGRAFGRALPALGHQVVVGTRDVAQTRSRPEWSDSGLELVPYNDLSSELFILVTGGDGALPALAAVGPALDGRVVIDATNPLDFSRGFPPSLSVCNTDSLSEQLQRAHPDARLVKMFNTVANEVMINPPAAGADSTLFVAGNDESARAAATELARELGWSDILDLGDLTAARGLEMWIPLWVRIYGQLGKPEFNLKIVR
;
A
#
# COMPACT_ATOMS: atom_id res chain seq x y z
N MET A 1 5.20 -11.36 -13.26
CA MET A 1 6.40 -10.76 -12.61
C MET A 1 6.52 -11.24 -11.18
N GLN A 2 7.68 -11.02 -10.55
CA GLN A 2 7.84 -11.25 -9.12
C GLN A 2 7.51 -9.97 -8.33
N ILE A 3 6.64 -10.10 -7.33
CA ILE A 3 6.17 -8.97 -6.49
C ILE A 3 6.56 -9.25 -5.03
N GLY A 4 7.27 -8.29 -4.43
CA GLY A 4 7.63 -8.29 -3.03
C GLY A 4 6.60 -7.53 -2.19
N ILE A 5 5.99 -8.18 -1.20
CA ILE A 5 5.09 -7.52 -0.26
C ILE A 5 5.88 -7.19 1.01
N ILE A 6 5.94 -5.91 1.37
CA ILE A 6 6.62 -5.44 2.58
C ILE A 6 5.57 -5.20 3.67
N GLY A 7 5.35 -6.20 4.53
CA GLY A 7 4.37 -6.15 5.61
C GLY A 7 3.40 -7.32 5.61
N THR A 8 3.01 -7.76 6.80
CA THR A 8 2.23 -8.98 7.07
C THR A 8 0.90 -8.71 7.77
N GLY A 9 0.37 -7.50 7.61
CA GLY A 9 -0.94 -7.10 8.11
C GLY A 9 -2.10 -7.55 7.19
N PRO A 10 -3.34 -7.09 7.46
CA PRO A 10 -4.52 -7.42 6.65
C PRO A 10 -4.35 -7.06 5.17
N VAL A 11 -3.72 -5.92 4.86
CA VAL A 11 -3.46 -5.48 3.49
C VAL A 11 -2.46 -6.43 2.79
N GLY A 12 -1.36 -6.80 3.46
CA GLY A 12 -0.38 -7.75 2.91
C GLY A 12 -1.00 -9.12 2.60
N ARG A 13 -1.92 -9.59 3.44
CA ARG A 13 -2.67 -10.83 3.19
C ARG A 13 -3.62 -10.71 1.99
N ALA A 14 -4.28 -9.55 1.83
CA ALA A 14 -5.17 -9.32 0.71
C ALA A 14 -4.40 -9.40 -0.62
N PHE A 15 -3.32 -8.66 -0.76
CA PHE A 15 -2.45 -8.75 -1.95
C PHE A 15 -1.83 -10.13 -2.12
N GLY A 16 -1.34 -10.76 -1.03
CA GLY A 16 -0.76 -12.10 -1.07
C GLY A 16 -1.74 -13.17 -1.58
N ARG A 17 -3.04 -12.98 -1.37
CA ARG A 17 -4.09 -13.86 -1.89
C ARG A 17 -4.44 -13.54 -3.35
N ALA A 18 -4.53 -12.25 -3.71
CA ALA A 18 -5.02 -11.83 -5.01
C ALA A 18 -3.97 -11.99 -6.12
N LEU A 19 -2.72 -11.60 -5.87
CA LEU A 19 -1.70 -11.54 -6.90
C LEU A 19 -1.30 -12.91 -7.50
N PRO A 20 -1.17 -14.00 -6.72
CA PRO A 20 -0.93 -15.32 -7.30
C PRO A 20 -2.04 -15.79 -8.22
N ALA A 21 -3.30 -15.43 -7.95
CA ALA A 21 -4.44 -15.75 -8.81
C ALA A 21 -4.39 -15.02 -10.17
N LEU A 22 -3.64 -13.92 -10.26
CA LEU A 22 -3.34 -13.18 -11.49
C LEU A 22 -2.06 -13.65 -12.19
N GLY A 23 -1.40 -14.69 -11.68
CA GLY A 23 -0.19 -15.28 -12.27
C GLY A 23 1.12 -14.62 -11.83
N HIS A 24 1.11 -13.79 -10.78
CA HIS A 24 2.34 -13.24 -10.22
C HIS A 24 2.99 -14.19 -9.22
N GLN A 25 4.32 -14.17 -9.15
CA GLN A 25 5.08 -14.78 -8.06
C GLN A 25 5.14 -13.79 -6.91
N VAL A 26 4.77 -14.24 -5.70
CA VAL A 26 4.70 -13.36 -4.53
C VAL A 26 5.64 -13.84 -3.44
N VAL A 27 6.51 -12.94 -2.99
CA VAL A 27 7.38 -13.12 -1.82
C VAL A 27 7.03 -12.08 -0.77
N VAL A 28 6.86 -12.49 0.47
CA VAL A 28 6.43 -11.59 1.55
C VAL A 28 7.57 -11.36 2.54
N GLY A 29 8.01 -10.12 2.64
CA GLY A 29 8.99 -9.69 3.62
C GLY A 29 8.38 -9.50 5.00
N THR A 30 9.10 -9.93 6.02
CA THR A 30 8.72 -9.79 7.43
C THR A 30 9.93 -9.52 8.32
N ARG A 31 9.68 -9.01 9.52
CA ARG A 31 10.73 -8.83 10.55
C ARG A 31 11.16 -10.16 11.16
N ASP A 32 10.21 -11.09 11.32
CA ASP A 32 10.43 -12.40 11.93
C ASP A 32 9.57 -13.44 11.19
N VAL A 33 10.25 -14.30 10.43
CA VAL A 33 9.63 -15.35 9.61
C VAL A 33 8.95 -16.39 10.50
N ALA A 34 9.60 -16.83 11.58
CA ALA A 34 9.05 -17.86 12.46
C ALA A 34 7.78 -17.37 13.18
N GLN A 35 7.85 -16.15 13.72
CA GLN A 35 6.69 -15.51 14.35
C GLN A 35 5.55 -15.28 13.33
N THR A 36 5.86 -14.86 12.11
CA THR A 36 4.84 -14.68 11.09
C THR A 36 4.20 -16.01 10.73
N ARG A 37 5.00 -17.06 10.50
CA ARG A 37 4.52 -18.40 10.13
C ARG A 37 3.65 -19.03 11.23
N SER A 38 3.88 -18.70 12.50
CA SER A 38 3.07 -19.24 13.61
C SER A 38 1.67 -18.63 13.72
N ARG A 39 1.40 -17.52 13.03
CA ARG A 39 0.08 -16.90 13.02
C ARG A 39 -0.88 -17.69 12.13
N PRO A 40 -2.12 -18.03 12.60
CA PRO A 40 -3.06 -18.84 11.85
C PRO A 40 -3.32 -18.35 10.41
N GLU A 41 -3.35 -17.04 10.24
CA GLU A 41 -3.58 -16.41 8.93
C GLU A 41 -2.40 -16.51 7.96
N TRP A 42 -1.24 -16.97 8.41
CA TRP A 42 -0.03 -17.15 7.59
C TRP A 42 0.46 -18.60 7.55
N SER A 43 0.04 -19.47 8.46
CA SER A 43 0.51 -20.88 8.57
C SER A 43 0.31 -21.64 7.27
N ASP A 44 -0.85 -21.49 6.66
CA ASP A 44 -1.28 -22.23 5.46
C ASP A 44 -1.39 -21.34 4.20
N SER A 45 -0.77 -20.17 4.21
CA SER A 45 -0.85 -19.21 3.10
C SER A 45 -0.24 -19.72 1.79
N GLY A 46 0.66 -20.71 1.85
CA GLY A 46 1.42 -21.18 0.68
C GLY A 46 2.44 -20.16 0.15
N LEU A 47 2.51 -18.96 0.74
CA LEU A 47 3.41 -17.89 0.30
C LEU A 47 4.80 -18.06 0.90
N GLU A 48 5.81 -17.68 0.13
CA GLU A 48 7.18 -17.57 0.58
C GLU A 48 7.30 -16.38 1.55
N LEU A 49 7.84 -16.62 2.75
CA LEU A 49 8.14 -15.60 3.74
C LEU A 49 9.64 -15.50 3.91
N VAL A 50 10.18 -14.29 3.79
CA VAL A 50 11.61 -14.01 3.96
C VAL A 50 11.83 -12.84 4.93
N PRO A 51 12.99 -12.74 5.59
CA PRO A 51 13.37 -11.52 6.29
C PRO A 51 13.44 -10.34 5.31
N TYR A 52 13.24 -9.11 5.77
CA TYR A 52 13.28 -7.94 4.89
C TYR A 52 14.59 -7.81 4.11
N ASN A 53 15.73 -8.11 4.71
CA ASN A 53 17.05 -8.03 4.06
C ASN A 53 17.29 -9.10 2.98
N ASP A 54 16.47 -10.14 2.93
CA ASP A 54 16.52 -11.19 1.89
C ASP A 54 15.43 -10.99 0.82
N LEU A 55 14.58 -9.96 0.99
CA LEU A 55 13.50 -9.68 0.05
C LEU A 55 14.06 -9.00 -1.22
N SER A 56 13.87 -9.64 -2.36
CA SER A 56 14.22 -9.10 -3.68
C SER A 56 13.08 -9.35 -4.65
N SER A 57 12.74 -8.36 -5.47
CA SER A 57 11.62 -8.46 -6.43
C SER A 57 11.73 -7.42 -7.55
N GLU A 58 10.91 -7.59 -8.58
CA GLU A 58 10.82 -6.64 -9.69
C GLU A 58 10.02 -5.38 -9.32
N LEU A 59 8.99 -5.56 -8.47
CA LEU A 59 8.12 -4.52 -7.93
C LEU A 59 7.82 -4.83 -6.47
N PHE A 60 7.68 -3.79 -5.65
CA PHE A 60 7.35 -3.91 -4.22
C PHE A 60 6.02 -3.23 -3.89
N ILE A 61 5.30 -3.79 -2.90
CA ILE A 61 4.10 -3.18 -2.32
C ILE A 61 4.35 -3.01 -0.82
N LEU A 62 4.43 -1.77 -0.36
CA LEU A 62 4.62 -1.41 1.05
C LEU A 62 3.26 -1.28 1.74
N VAL A 63 3.03 -2.14 2.73
CA VAL A 63 1.74 -2.30 3.43
C VAL A 63 1.90 -2.44 4.95
N THR A 64 2.94 -1.88 5.50
CA THR A 64 3.15 -1.81 6.96
C THR A 64 2.23 -0.76 7.61
N GLY A 65 2.19 -0.68 8.93
CA GLY A 65 1.74 0.53 9.61
C GLY A 65 2.67 1.70 9.28
N GLY A 66 2.16 2.93 9.34
CA GLY A 66 2.94 4.12 8.97
C GLY A 66 4.24 4.30 9.78
N ASP A 67 4.20 4.00 11.06
CA ASP A 67 5.36 3.99 11.96
C ASP A 67 6.42 2.93 11.61
N GLY A 68 5.98 1.83 10.98
CA GLY A 68 6.85 0.76 10.52
C GLY A 68 7.40 0.93 9.11
N ALA A 69 6.95 1.93 8.34
CA ALA A 69 7.27 2.06 6.92
C ALA A 69 8.77 2.37 6.66
N LEU A 70 9.29 3.41 7.28
CA LEU A 70 10.72 3.79 7.17
C LEU A 70 11.66 2.65 7.61
N PRO A 71 11.49 2.04 8.81
CA PRO A 71 12.32 0.92 9.23
C PRO A 71 12.23 -0.30 8.30
N ALA A 72 11.07 -0.57 7.73
CA ALA A 72 10.89 -1.70 6.83
C ALA A 72 11.64 -1.50 5.51
N LEU A 73 11.52 -0.32 4.86
CA LEU A 73 12.28 -0.02 3.65
C LEU A 73 13.78 0.00 3.92
N ALA A 74 14.23 0.58 5.05
CA ALA A 74 15.64 0.56 5.43
C ALA A 74 16.18 -0.88 5.60
N ALA A 75 15.38 -1.81 6.11
CA ALA A 75 15.76 -3.21 6.26
C ALA A 75 15.80 -3.98 4.93
N VAL A 76 14.96 -3.62 3.95
CA VAL A 76 15.05 -4.17 2.57
C VAL A 76 16.30 -3.63 1.88
N GLY A 77 16.61 -2.35 2.08
CA GLY A 77 17.85 -1.73 1.63
C GLY A 77 17.99 -1.63 0.10
N PRO A 78 19.20 -1.91 -0.44
CA PRO A 78 19.54 -1.69 -1.86
C PRO A 78 18.71 -2.50 -2.87
N ALA A 79 17.97 -3.52 -2.43
CA ALA A 79 17.07 -4.26 -3.32
C ALA A 79 15.93 -3.37 -3.89
N LEU A 80 15.69 -2.19 -3.28
CA LEU A 80 14.71 -1.19 -3.73
C LEU A 80 15.24 -0.29 -4.86
N ASP A 81 16.57 -0.22 -5.08
CA ASP A 81 17.18 0.74 -5.99
C ASP A 81 16.70 0.49 -7.44
N GLY A 82 16.19 1.55 -8.07
CA GLY A 82 15.59 1.51 -9.40
C GLY A 82 14.25 0.77 -9.47
N ARG A 83 13.73 0.22 -8.37
CA ARG A 83 12.48 -0.54 -8.36
C ARG A 83 11.27 0.35 -8.06
N VAL A 84 10.13 -0.07 -8.59
CA VAL A 84 8.85 0.54 -8.24
C VAL A 84 8.43 0.05 -6.85
N VAL A 85 8.10 0.99 -5.97
CA VAL A 85 7.56 0.71 -4.63
C VAL A 85 6.20 1.36 -4.51
N ILE A 86 5.14 0.57 -4.60
CA ILE A 86 3.76 1.04 -4.37
C ILE A 86 3.56 1.20 -2.86
N ASP A 87 3.35 2.42 -2.42
CA ASP A 87 3.11 2.77 -1.02
C ASP A 87 1.61 2.89 -0.74
N ALA A 88 1.06 1.91 -0.01
CA ALA A 88 -0.33 1.91 0.46
C ALA A 88 -0.45 2.29 1.95
N THR A 89 0.60 2.81 2.57
CA THR A 89 0.61 3.15 4.00
C THR A 89 -0.09 4.48 4.30
N ASN A 90 -0.41 4.70 5.57
CA ASN A 90 -0.93 5.96 6.08
C ASN A 90 -0.21 6.33 7.38
N PRO A 91 0.11 7.61 7.62
CA PRO A 91 0.80 8.09 8.81
C PRO A 91 -0.16 8.23 10.01
N LEU A 92 -0.80 7.12 10.41
CA LEU A 92 -1.76 7.12 11.51
C LEU A 92 -1.06 7.20 12.87
N ASP A 93 -1.51 8.12 13.70
CA ASP A 93 -1.08 8.29 15.09
C ASP A 93 -2.24 7.98 16.05
N PHE A 94 -2.08 6.90 16.80
CA PHE A 94 -3.03 6.44 17.82
C PHE A 94 -2.67 6.88 19.23
N SER A 95 -1.68 7.74 19.43
CA SER A 95 -1.21 8.17 20.75
C SER A 95 -2.31 8.84 21.60
N ARG A 96 -3.32 9.42 20.94
CA ARG A 96 -4.52 10.02 21.55
C ARG A 96 -5.76 9.13 21.50
N GLY A 97 -5.61 7.85 21.11
CA GLY A 97 -6.72 6.90 20.98
C GLY A 97 -7.40 6.95 19.63
N PHE A 98 -8.68 6.55 19.58
CA PHE A 98 -9.49 6.51 18.35
C PHE A 98 -10.51 7.65 18.35
N PRO A 99 -10.75 8.33 17.22
CA PRO A 99 -10.13 8.16 15.90
C PRO A 99 -8.68 8.65 15.88
N PRO A 100 -7.80 8.03 15.06
CA PRO A 100 -6.40 8.44 14.96
C PRO A 100 -6.25 9.83 14.35
N SER A 101 -5.18 10.52 14.69
CA SER A 101 -4.65 11.68 13.98
C SER A 101 -3.61 11.25 12.94
N LEU A 102 -3.01 12.22 12.23
CA LEU A 102 -1.88 11.98 11.34
C LEU A 102 -0.60 12.47 12.02
N SER A 103 0.47 11.67 11.96
CA SER A 103 1.80 12.06 12.47
C SER A 103 2.52 13.05 11.54
N VAL A 104 2.13 13.10 10.26
CA VAL A 104 2.57 14.09 9.26
C VAL A 104 1.40 14.47 8.37
N CYS A 105 1.31 15.75 8.01
CA CYS A 105 0.26 16.28 7.14
C CYS A 105 0.61 17.67 6.60
N ASN A 106 -0.24 18.26 5.76
CA ASN A 106 -0.17 19.59 5.15
C ASN A 106 1.00 19.79 4.19
N THR A 107 2.17 20.13 4.69
CA THR A 107 3.36 20.51 3.89
C THR A 107 4.27 19.33 3.58
N ASP A 108 3.99 18.15 4.13
CA ASP A 108 4.76 16.92 3.94
C ASP A 108 3.81 15.70 4.01
N SER A 109 4.29 14.55 3.57
CA SER A 109 3.61 13.25 3.63
C SER A 109 4.57 12.14 4.03
N LEU A 110 4.03 11.02 4.50
CA LEU A 110 4.84 9.81 4.75
C LEU A 110 5.55 9.35 3.47
N SER A 111 4.85 9.34 2.33
CA SER A 111 5.45 8.96 1.05
C SER A 111 6.64 9.84 0.66
N GLU A 112 6.55 11.16 0.87
CA GLU A 112 7.68 12.07 0.61
C GLU A 112 8.86 11.79 1.54
N GLN A 113 8.59 11.44 2.81
CA GLN A 113 9.65 11.05 3.77
C GLN A 113 10.32 9.74 3.33
N LEU A 114 9.54 8.75 2.88
CA LEU A 114 10.05 7.49 2.35
C LEU A 114 10.92 7.72 1.11
N GLN A 115 10.48 8.56 0.16
CA GLN A 115 11.24 8.90 -1.05
C GLN A 115 12.56 9.62 -0.72
N ARG A 116 12.56 10.53 0.24
CA ARG A 116 13.80 11.22 0.67
C ARG A 116 14.79 10.26 1.34
N ALA A 117 14.29 9.27 2.09
CA ALA A 117 15.13 8.26 2.73
C ALA A 117 15.67 7.22 1.74
N HIS A 118 14.95 6.99 0.63
CA HIS A 118 15.31 6.02 -0.41
C HIS A 118 15.24 6.71 -1.79
N PRO A 119 16.21 7.59 -2.11
CA PRO A 119 16.16 8.45 -3.31
C PRO A 119 16.21 7.64 -4.62
N ASP A 120 16.84 6.48 -4.61
CA ASP A 120 16.99 5.61 -5.78
C ASP A 120 15.79 4.67 -6.00
N ALA A 121 14.88 4.54 -5.02
CA ALA A 121 13.61 3.84 -5.19
C ALA A 121 12.60 4.73 -5.93
N ARG A 122 11.72 4.13 -6.72
CA ARG A 122 10.66 4.85 -7.45
C ARG A 122 9.32 4.69 -6.71
N LEU A 123 9.07 5.59 -5.75
CA LEU A 123 7.87 5.55 -4.90
C LEU A 123 6.62 5.97 -5.67
N VAL A 124 5.55 5.19 -5.51
CA VAL A 124 4.22 5.49 -6.05
C VAL A 124 3.19 5.36 -4.93
N LYS A 125 2.54 6.45 -4.56
CA LYS A 125 1.41 6.45 -3.63
C LYS A 125 0.17 5.92 -4.32
N MET A 126 -0.41 4.83 -3.80
CA MET A 126 -1.63 4.24 -4.34
C MET A 126 -2.31 3.36 -3.28
N PHE A 127 -3.61 3.11 -3.43
CA PHE A 127 -4.43 2.24 -2.57
C PHE A 127 -4.69 2.73 -1.14
N ASN A 128 -3.97 3.69 -0.61
CA ASN A 128 -4.06 4.13 0.78
C ASN A 128 -5.44 4.68 1.19
N THR A 129 -6.28 5.04 0.22
CA THR A 129 -7.60 5.69 0.43
C THR A 129 -8.76 4.69 0.55
N VAL A 130 -8.52 3.39 0.41
CA VAL A 130 -9.54 2.34 0.39
C VAL A 130 -9.21 1.18 1.33
N ALA A 131 -10.23 0.42 1.72
CA ALA A 131 -10.05 -0.79 2.53
C ALA A 131 -9.34 -1.90 1.76
N ASN A 132 -8.65 -2.79 2.48
CA ASN A 132 -7.87 -3.89 1.90
C ASN A 132 -8.66 -4.77 0.92
N GLU A 133 -9.93 -5.09 1.20
CA GLU A 133 -10.74 -5.89 0.27
C GLU A 133 -11.09 -5.11 -1.00
N VAL A 134 -11.31 -3.80 -0.90
CA VAL A 134 -11.58 -2.94 -2.06
C VAL A 134 -10.32 -2.75 -2.92
N MET A 135 -9.12 -2.74 -2.32
CA MET A 135 -7.85 -2.64 -3.06
C MET A 135 -7.73 -3.73 -4.13
N ILE A 136 -8.10 -4.96 -3.77
CA ILE A 136 -7.94 -6.16 -4.60
C ILE A 136 -9.21 -6.61 -5.32
N ASN A 137 -10.34 -6.00 -5.00
CA ASN A 137 -11.65 -6.29 -5.58
C ASN A 137 -12.51 -5.01 -5.56
N PRO A 138 -12.31 -4.08 -6.49
CA PRO A 138 -13.03 -2.80 -6.53
C PRO A 138 -14.56 -2.92 -6.44
N PRO A 139 -15.22 -3.92 -7.06
CA PRO A 139 -16.67 -4.12 -6.91
C PRO A 139 -17.17 -4.32 -5.48
N ALA A 140 -16.29 -4.66 -4.53
CA ALA A 140 -16.66 -4.74 -3.11
C ALA A 140 -17.19 -3.42 -2.55
N ALA A 141 -16.83 -2.27 -3.13
CA ALA A 141 -17.39 -0.96 -2.78
C ALA A 141 -18.84 -0.75 -3.25
N GLY A 142 -19.40 -1.69 -4.04
CA GLY A 142 -20.80 -1.69 -4.47
C GLY A 142 -21.11 -0.84 -5.70
N ALA A 143 -20.18 -0.02 -6.18
CA ALA A 143 -20.34 0.84 -7.37
C ALA A 143 -18.97 1.20 -7.95
N ASP A 144 -18.95 1.73 -9.18
CA ASP A 144 -17.75 2.34 -9.75
C ASP A 144 -17.18 3.42 -8.85
N SER A 145 -15.88 3.34 -8.61
CA SER A 145 -15.17 4.29 -7.76
C SER A 145 -13.80 4.64 -8.35
N THR A 146 -13.20 5.72 -7.88
CA THR A 146 -11.95 6.23 -8.41
C THR A 146 -10.80 5.82 -7.51
N LEU A 147 -9.77 5.21 -8.09
CA LEU A 147 -8.46 5.01 -7.46
C LEU A 147 -7.54 6.17 -7.84
N PHE A 148 -6.68 6.58 -6.92
CA PHE A 148 -5.71 7.64 -7.14
C PHE A 148 -4.29 7.08 -7.21
N VAL A 149 -3.46 7.65 -8.08
CA VAL A 149 -2.04 7.35 -8.19
C VAL A 149 -1.22 8.64 -8.20
N ALA A 150 -0.09 8.65 -7.50
CA ALA A 150 0.85 9.76 -7.47
C ALA A 150 2.30 9.26 -7.32
N GLY A 151 3.26 9.91 -7.96
CA GLY A 151 4.68 9.54 -7.89
C GLY A 151 5.53 10.40 -8.81
N ASN A 152 6.81 10.57 -8.50
CA ASN A 152 7.66 11.44 -9.28
C ASN A 152 8.06 10.85 -10.65
N ASP A 153 8.11 9.52 -10.76
CA ASP A 153 8.49 8.83 -11.99
C ASP A 153 7.23 8.38 -12.75
N GLU A 154 7.06 8.88 -13.98
CA GLU A 154 5.90 8.58 -14.84
C GLU A 154 5.81 7.09 -15.18
N SER A 155 6.94 6.44 -15.45
CA SER A 155 6.97 5.01 -15.79
C SER A 155 6.60 4.14 -14.57
N ALA A 156 6.96 4.56 -13.37
CA ALA A 156 6.55 3.88 -12.14
C ALA A 156 5.05 4.04 -11.88
N ARG A 157 4.48 5.23 -12.09
CA ARG A 157 3.03 5.43 -12.01
C ARG A 157 2.28 4.58 -13.04
N ALA A 158 2.81 4.49 -14.27
CA ALA A 158 2.24 3.62 -15.30
C ALA A 158 2.26 2.13 -14.88
N ALA A 159 3.39 1.63 -14.37
CA ALA A 159 3.50 0.25 -13.90
C ALA A 159 2.54 -0.06 -12.74
N ALA A 160 2.40 0.85 -11.77
CA ALA A 160 1.46 0.72 -10.67
C ALA A 160 0.00 0.73 -11.17
N THR A 161 -0.30 1.58 -12.18
CA THR A 161 -1.61 1.66 -12.81
C THR A 161 -1.99 0.36 -13.53
N GLU A 162 -1.04 -0.28 -14.24
CA GLU A 162 -1.30 -1.59 -14.88
C GLU A 162 -1.61 -2.66 -13.83
N LEU A 163 -0.85 -2.73 -12.74
CA LEU A 163 -1.15 -3.67 -11.66
C LEU A 163 -2.54 -3.42 -11.06
N ALA A 164 -2.94 -2.16 -10.89
CA ALA A 164 -4.28 -1.83 -10.41
C ALA A 164 -5.37 -2.27 -11.41
N ARG A 165 -5.13 -2.16 -12.73
CA ARG A 165 -6.05 -2.67 -13.76
C ARG A 165 -6.19 -4.19 -13.73
N GLU A 166 -5.10 -4.92 -13.52
CA GLU A 166 -5.15 -6.37 -13.34
C GLU A 166 -6.00 -6.78 -12.11
N LEU A 167 -5.99 -5.95 -11.05
CA LEU A 167 -6.85 -6.10 -9.87
C LEU A 167 -8.31 -5.67 -10.11
N GLY A 168 -8.65 -5.17 -11.32
CA GLY A 168 -10.01 -4.83 -11.71
C GLY A 168 -10.38 -3.34 -11.62
N TRP A 169 -9.43 -2.44 -11.34
CA TRP A 169 -9.68 -1.01 -11.32
C TRP A 169 -9.85 -0.44 -12.75
N SER A 170 -10.99 0.18 -13.04
CA SER A 170 -11.33 0.78 -14.32
C SER A 170 -11.15 2.30 -14.34
N ASP A 171 -11.41 2.98 -13.22
CA ASP A 171 -11.29 4.44 -13.08
C ASP A 171 -10.10 4.78 -12.18
N ILE A 172 -8.96 5.13 -12.81
CA ILE A 172 -7.72 5.49 -12.12
C ILE A 172 -7.37 6.92 -12.52
N LEU A 173 -7.19 7.79 -11.52
CA LEU A 173 -6.82 9.19 -11.72
C LEU A 173 -5.37 9.41 -11.31
N ASP A 174 -4.52 9.72 -12.32
CA ASP A 174 -3.14 10.13 -12.09
C ASP A 174 -3.12 11.60 -11.60
N LEU A 175 -2.58 11.81 -10.40
CA LEU A 175 -2.46 13.11 -9.75
C LEU A 175 -1.10 13.77 -9.97
N GLY A 176 -0.20 13.14 -10.74
CA GLY A 176 1.13 13.64 -11.03
C GLY A 176 2.15 13.29 -9.96
N ASP A 177 2.93 14.27 -9.52
CA ASP A 177 4.06 14.03 -8.61
C ASP A 177 3.67 13.59 -7.19
N LEU A 178 4.67 13.17 -6.43
CA LEU A 178 4.48 12.57 -5.10
C LEU A 178 3.93 13.55 -4.06
N THR A 179 3.95 14.87 -4.30
CA THR A 179 3.36 15.85 -3.38
C THR A 179 1.84 15.68 -3.23
N ALA A 180 1.17 15.06 -4.22
CA ALA A 180 -0.23 14.70 -4.12
C ALA A 180 -0.52 13.68 -3.00
N ALA A 181 0.47 12.93 -2.54
CA ALA A 181 0.34 12.02 -1.39
C ALA A 181 -0.11 12.74 -0.12
N ARG A 182 0.20 14.03 0.04
CA ARG A 182 -0.29 14.87 1.16
C ARG A 182 -1.81 14.84 1.24
N GLY A 183 -2.49 15.09 0.11
CA GLY A 183 -3.95 15.06 0.03
C GLY A 183 -4.52 13.66 0.24
N LEU A 184 -3.88 12.64 -0.34
CA LEU A 184 -4.30 11.25 -0.23
C LEU A 184 -4.20 10.74 1.22
N GLU A 185 -3.17 11.12 1.96
CA GLU A 185 -3.01 10.77 3.38
C GLU A 185 -3.98 11.58 4.26
N MET A 186 -4.19 12.86 3.98
CA MET A 186 -5.16 13.71 4.70
C MET A 186 -6.63 13.31 4.46
N TRP A 187 -6.93 12.48 3.47
CA TRP A 187 -8.25 11.88 3.29
C TRP A 187 -8.62 10.94 4.45
N ILE A 188 -7.66 10.27 5.08
CA ILE A 188 -7.92 9.18 6.02
C ILE A 188 -8.70 9.60 7.28
N PRO A 189 -8.50 10.77 7.90
CA PRO A 189 -9.36 11.21 9.00
C PRO A 189 -10.85 11.28 8.63
N LEU A 190 -11.18 11.68 7.39
CA LEU A 190 -12.57 11.66 6.91
C LEU A 190 -13.03 10.23 6.62
N TRP A 191 -12.18 9.38 6.02
CA TRP A 191 -12.47 7.97 5.77
C TRP A 191 -12.87 7.26 7.08
N VAL A 192 -12.12 7.47 8.16
CA VAL A 192 -12.40 6.86 9.48
C VAL A 192 -13.76 7.31 10.02
N ARG A 193 -14.17 8.57 9.80
CA ARG A 193 -15.51 9.07 10.19
C ARG A 193 -16.62 8.42 9.39
N ILE A 194 -16.43 8.29 8.07
CA ILE A 194 -17.38 7.61 7.19
C ILE A 194 -17.53 6.15 7.60
N TYR A 195 -16.40 5.44 7.83
CA TYR A 195 -16.39 4.07 8.33
C TYR A 195 -17.21 3.92 9.62
N GLY A 196 -17.02 4.83 10.58
CA GLY A 196 -17.78 4.83 11.84
C GLY A 196 -19.29 5.01 11.66
N GLN A 197 -19.74 5.72 10.61
CA GLN A 197 -21.16 5.91 10.31
C GLN A 197 -21.76 4.72 9.53
N LEU A 198 -21.01 4.19 8.58
CA LEU A 198 -21.49 3.08 7.73
C LEU A 198 -21.40 1.70 8.43
N GLY A 199 -20.52 1.57 9.43
CA GLY A 199 -20.26 0.30 10.13
C GLY A 199 -19.57 -0.77 9.28
N LYS A 200 -19.11 -0.41 8.07
CA LYS A 200 -18.42 -1.31 7.15
C LYS A 200 -17.36 -0.56 6.35
N PRO A 201 -16.21 -1.17 6.03
CA PRO A 201 -15.11 -0.50 5.35
C PRO A 201 -15.19 -0.55 3.81
N GLU A 202 -16.14 -1.32 3.26
CA GLU A 202 -16.28 -1.51 1.80
C GLU A 202 -17.03 -0.33 1.19
N PHE A 203 -16.33 0.80 1.10
CA PHE A 203 -16.79 2.02 0.40
C PHE A 203 -15.60 2.74 -0.23
N ASN A 204 -15.86 3.62 -1.20
CA ASN A 204 -14.85 4.49 -1.80
C ASN A 204 -15.49 5.76 -2.36
N LEU A 205 -14.65 6.68 -2.82
CA LEU A 205 -15.03 7.89 -3.54
C LEU A 205 -15.23 7.64 -5.04
N LYS A 206 -16.07 8.44 -5.67
CA LYS A 206 -16.14 8.58 -7.12
C LYS A 206 -15.93 10.04 -7.50
N ILE A 207 -14.95 10.29 -8.36
CA ILE A 207 -14.79 11.58 -9.03
C ILE A 207 -15.70 11.59 -10.25
N VAL A 208 -16.71 12.43 -10.23
CA VAL A 208 -17.61 12.62 -11.37
C VAL A 208 -16.98 13.66 -12.31
N ARG A 209 -16.65 13.25 -13.52
CA ARG A 209 -16.04 14.06 -14.58
C ARG A 209 -16.52 13.65 -15.95
#